data_4fc1d460f0b81cfbf68930d3a7df684c
#
_entry.id   4fc1d460f0b81cfbf68930d3a7df684c
#
_cell.length_a   1.000
_cell.length_b   1.000
_cell.length_c   1.000
_cell.angle_alpha   90.00
_cell.angle_beta   90.00
_cell.angle_gamma   90.00
#
_symmetry.space_group_name_H-M   'P 1'
#
loop_
_entity.id
_entity.type
_entity.pdbx_description
1 polymer ?
#
loop_
_entity_poly.entity_id
_entity_poly.type
_entity_poly.pdbx_seq_one_letter_code
_entity_poly.pdbx_strand_id
1 'polypeptide(L)'
;MIKFIMINILTFFLLTSCGNNQVEGISKPEISLMDAALKGKVEIIRQHITVGTKLDQRDLKSGSTALITAATFGQTEVAQILIENGADLEIQNNEGSTALMTAAFLCHTEIVKALLEKGADRGVKNNAGATALDSVTVPFNQVKPVYDLLQEILGSAGLKLDYQRIQSTRPHIAEILKNK
;
A
#
# COMPACT_ATOMS: atom_id res chain seq x y z
N MET A 1 53.93 43.17 39.03
CA MET A 1 53.94 42.54 37.68
C MET A 1 52.63 41.77 37.55
N ILE A 2 51.64 42.40 36.96
CA ILE A 2 50.30 41.92 36.89
C ILE A 2 50.08 41.43 35.42
N LYS A 3 49.87 40.12 35.23
CA LYS A 3 49.53 39.57 33.95
C LYS A 3 48.03 39.63 33.74
N PHE A 4 47.61 40.42 32.79
CA PHE A 4 46.24 40.48 32.29
C PHE A 4 45.87 39.15 31.60
N ILE A 5 44.82 38.54 32.14
CA ILE A 5 44.13 37.44 31.46
C ILE A 5 42.96 38.09 30.73
N MET A 6 43.06 38.14 29.41
CA MET A 6 41.97 38.53 28.55
C MET A 6 40.99 37.36 28.43
N ILE A 7 39.82 37.49 29.01
CA ILE A 7 38.69 36.58 28.80
C ILE A 7 37.98 37.03 27.52
N ASN A 8 38.13 36.23 26.47
CA ASN A 8 37.39 36.39 25.22
C ASN A 8 35.96 35.93 25.45
N ILE A 9 35.04 36.84 25.60
CA ILE A 9 33.61 36.54 25.58
C ILE A 9 33.20 36.40 24.13
N LEU A 10 33.13 35.15 23.68
CA LEU A 10 32.57 34.82 22.38
C LEU A 10 31.05 34.96 22.48
N THR A 11 30.53 36.05 22.00
CA THR A 11 29.10 36.29 21.83
C THR A 11 28.53 35.24 20.91
N PHE A 12 27.75 34.32 21.52
CA PHE A 12 26.97 33.34 20.80
C PHE A 12 25.78 34.06 20.12
N PHE A 13 25.96 34.37 18.85
CA PHE A 13 24.90 34.91 18.01
C PHE A 13 23.91 33.78 17.73
N LEU A 14 22.79 33.74 18.45
CA LEU A 14 21.64 32.89 18.09
C LEU A 14 21.01 33.47 16.82
N LEU A 15 21.48 33.02 15.70
CA LEU A 15 20.73 33.10 14.44
C LEU A 15 19.60 32.06 14.51
N THR A 16 18.41 32.53 14.87
CA THR A 16 17.18 31.82 14.56
C THR A 16 16.99 31.84 13.05
N SER A 17 17.67 30.92 12.39
CA SER A 17 17.35 30.56 11.01
C SER A 17 16.16 29.63 11.07
N CYS A 18 14.99 30.08 10.64
CA CYS A 18 13.95 29.21 10.12
C CYS A 18 14.54 28.56 8.87
N GLY A 19 15.31 27.51 9.07
CA GLY A 19 15.92 26.73 8.02
C GLY A 19 15.08 25.50 7.77
N ASN A 20 14.57 25.40 6.55
CA ASN A 20 14.21 24.14 5.92
C ASN A 20 15.12 23.02 6.46
N ASN A 21 14.54 22.09 7.21
CA ASN A 21 15.17 20.80 7.45
C ASN A 21 15.17 20.02 6.13
N GLN A 22 16.04 20.42 5.23
CA GLN A 22 16.50 19.52 4.18
C GLN A 22 17.38 18.48 4.87
N VAL A 23 16.88 17.27 5.03
CA VAL A 23 17.70 16.11 5.36
C VAL A 23 18.66 15.95 4.19
N GLU A 24 19.90 16.39 4.39
CA GLU A 24 20.95 16.29 3.39
C GLU A 24 21.09 14.82 2.98
N GLY A 25 20.81 14.50 1.72
CA GLY A 25 21.15 13.22 1.09
C GLY A 25 20.01 12.32 0.63
N ILE A 26 18.74 12.63 0.92
CA ILE A 26 17.64 11.78 0.41
C ILE A 26 16.99 12.50 -0.79
N SER A 27 17.42 12.13 -1.99
CA SER A 27 16.79 12.60 -3.22
C SER A 27 15.38 12.01 -3.33
N LYS A 28 14.45 12.79 -3.91
CA LYS A 28 13.12 12.28 -4.26
C LYS A 28 13.26 11.01 -5.10
N PRO A 29 12.50 9.94 -4.79
CA PRO A 29 12.55 8.71 -5.57
C PRO A 29 12.33 8.95 -7.08
N GLU A 30 13.09 8.26 -7.92
CA GLU A 30 13.04 8.41 -9.39
C GLU A 30 11.74 7.91 -10.00
N ILE A 31 11.13 6.89 -9.38
CA ILE A 31 9.86 6.33 -9.84
C ILE A 31 8.75 6.67 -8.85
N SER A 32 7.51 6.73 -9.34
CA SER A 32 6.35 7.05 -8.50
C SER A 32 6.12 5.98 -7.43
N LEU A 33 5.45 6.37 -6.33
CA LEU A 33 5.03 5.43 -5.28
C LEU A 33 4.16 4.30 -5.86
N MET A 34 3.30 4.62 -6.83
CA MET A 34 2.44 3.67 -7.51
C MET A 34 3.22 2.65 -8.33
N ASP A 35 4.19 3.12 -9.15
CA ASP A 35 5.04 2.23 -9.93
C ASP A 35 5.94 1.37 -9.04
N ALA A 36 6.41 1.92 -7.93
CA ALA A 36 7.16 1.16 -6.94
C ALA A 36 6.31 0.06 -6.31
N ALA A 37 5.04 0.36 -5.97
CA ALA A 37 4.10 -0.61 -5.44
C ALA A 37 3.77 -1.70 -6.46
N LEU A 38 3.51 -1.33 -7.70
CA LEU A 38 3.24 -2.27 -8.79
C LEU A 38 4.40 -3.25 -8.99
N LYS A 39 5.64 -2.73 -8.99
CA LYS A 39 6.85 -3.50 -9.29
C LYS A 39 7.48 -4.19 -8.06
N GLY A 40 6.89 -4.04 -6.87
CA GLY A 40 7.44 -4.60 -5.63
C GLY A 40 8.78 -4.00 -5.24
N LYS A 41 9.04 -2.71 -5.54
CA LYS A 41 10.32 -2.03 -5.27
C LYS A 41 10.38 -1.54 -3.82
N VAL A 42 10.64 -2.45 -2.89
CA VAL A 42 10.63 -2.22 -1.44
C VAL A 42 11.48 -1.02 -1.04
N GLU A 43 12.72 -0.93 -1.51
CA GLU A 43 13.63 0.17 -1.15
C GLU A 43 13.11 1.54 -1.62
N ILE A 44 12.47 1.59 -2.78
CA ILE A 44 11.85 2.83 -3.28
C ILE A 44 10.63 3.22 -2.44
N ILE A 45 9.82 2.24 -1.99
CA ILE A 45 8.72 2.49 -1.04
C ILE A 45 9.25 3.09 0.26
N ARG A 46 10.34 2.53 0.82
CA ARG A 46 10.98 3.07 2.02
C ARG A 46 11.51 4.50 1.81
N GLN A 47 12.10 4.78 0.66
CA GLN A 47 12.52 6.15 0.29
C GLN A 47 11.33 7.12 0.25
N HIS A 48 10.20 6.72 -0.38
CA HIS A 48 8.97 7.52 -0.39
C HIS A 48 8.47 7.84 1.02
N ILE A 49 8.50 6.86 1.91
CA ILE A 49 8.11 7.04 3.32
C ILE A 49 9.06 8.02 4.01
N THR A 50 10.35 7.85 3.83
CA THR A 50 11.38 8.70 4.46
C THR A 50 11.27 10.17 4.03
N VAL A 51 10.95 10.44 2.76
CA VAL A 51 10.74 11.82 2.27
C VAL A 51 9.33 12.36 2.55
N GLY A 52 8.48 11.61 3.25
CA GLY A 52 7.14 12.05 3.63
C GLY A 52 6.13 12.10 2.47
N THR A 53 6.30 11.22 1.47
CA THR A 53 5.31 11.12 0.37
C THR A 53 3.95 10.72 0.94
N LYS A 54 2.88 11.38 0.48
CA LYS A 54 1.50 10.99 0.82
C LYS A 54 1.20 9.61 0.27
N LEU A 55 0.95 8.61 1.16
CA LEU A 55 0.74 7.22 0.79
C LEU A 55 -0.61 6.99 0.10
N ASP A 56 -1.59 7.85 0.39
CA ASP A 56 -2.99 7.71 -0.02
C ASP A 56 -3.32 8.44 -1.32
N GLN A 57 -2.31 8.83 -2.08
CA GLN A 57 -2.53 9.38 -3.41
C GLN A 57 -3.22 8.35 -4.31
N ARG A 58 -4.28 8.80 -4.99
CA ARG A 58 -5.04 7.96 -5.90
C ARG A 58 -4.55 8.11 -7.34
N ASP A 59 -4.44 7.01 -8.04
CA ASP A 59 -4.23 7.01 -9.49
C ASP A 59 -5.41 7.68 -10.21
N LEU A 60 -5.12 8.50 -11.22
CA LEU A 60 -6.15 9.27 -11.92
C LEU A 60 -7.11 8.42 -12.77
N LYS A 61 -6.69 7.23 -13.20
CA LYS A 61 -7.48 6.36 -14.07
C LYS A 61 -8.29 5.34 -13.26
N SER A 62 -7.62 4.63 -12.37
CA SER A 62 -8.21 3.54 -11.59
C SER A 62 -8.74 3.99 -10.22
N GLY A 63 -8.33 5.16 -9.73
CA GLY A 63 -8.59 5.58 -8.37
C GLY A 63 -7.85 4.76 -7.30
N SER A 64 -6.99 3.84 -7.69
CA SER A 64 -6.24 2.97 -6.77
C SER A 64 -5.18 3.73 -6.01
N THR A 65 -4.94 3.35 -4.75
CA THR A 65 -3.78 3.77 -3.97
C THR A 65 -2.60 2.81 -4.18
N ALA A 66 -1.42 3.16 -3.69
CA ALA A 66 -0.26 2.26 -3.69
C ALA A 66 -0.56 0.94 -2.96
N LEU A 67 -1.36 1.00 -1.87
CA LEU A 67 -1.77 -0.20 -1.12
C LEU A 67 -2.70 -1.09 -1.95
N ILE A 68 -3.70 -0.53 -2.63
CA ILE A 68 -4.58 -1.29 -3.54
C ILE A 68 -3.76 -1.88 -4.68
N THR A 69 -2.81 -1.14 -5.24
CA THR A 69 -1.91 -1.62 -6.29
C THR A 69 -1.05 -2.78 -5.80
N ALA A 70 -0.44 -2.67 -4.62
CA ALA A 70 0.32 -3.76 -4.01
C ALA A 70 -0.55 -5.00 -3.78
N ALA A 71 -1.80 -4.80 -3.33
CA ALA A 71 -2.79 -5.89 -3.17
C ALA A 71 -3.18 -6.53 -4.52
N THR A 72 -3.25 -5.75 -5.61
CA THR A 72 -3.55 -6.28 -6.95
C THR A 72 -2.43 -7.17 -7.48
N PHE A 73 -1.19 -6.75 -7.30
CA PHE A 73 -0.03 -7.46 -7.84
C PHE A 73 0.60 -8.45 -6.84
N GLY A 74 0.00 -8.63 -5.65
CA GLY A 74 0.48 -9.57 -4.63
C GLY A 74 1.82 -9.19 -4.02
N GLN A 75 2.15 -7.90 -3.99
CA GLN A 75 3.40 -7.38 -3.45
C GLN A 75 3.33 -7.33 -1.92
N THR A 76 3.45 -8.49 -1.29
CA THR A 76 3.19 -8.68 0.15
C THR A 76 4.04 -7.78 1.03
N GLU A 77 5.35 -7.71 0.81
CA GLU A 77 6.25 -6.89 1.63
C GLU A 77 5.93 -5.39 1.46
N VAL A 78 5.65 -4.94 0.23
CA VAL A 78 5.23 -3.56 -0.03
C VAL A 78 3.92 -3.24 0.68
N ALA A 79 2.92 -4.13 0.60
CA ALA A 79 1.64 -3.93 1.28
C ALA A 79 1.85 -3.82 2.81
N GLN A 80 2.65 -4.71 3.41
CA GLN A 80 2.95 -4.67 4.84
C GLN A 80 3.61 -3.34 5.24
N ILE A 81 4.63 -2.88 4.49
CA ILE A 81 5.30 -1.62 4.76
C ILE A 81 4.33 -0.44 4.67
N LEU A 82 3.47 -0.38 3.66
CA LEU A 82 2.47 0.69 3.52
C LEU A 82 1.48 0.68 4.68
N ILE A 83 0.98 -0.49 5.07
CA ILE A 83 0.07 -0.68 6.20
C ILE A 83 0.72 -0.24 7.52
N GLU A 84 1.97 -0.64 7.77
CA GLU A 84 2.73 -0.28 8.98
C GLU A 84 3.00 1.22 9.09
N ASN A 85 3.12 1.91 7.96
CA ASN A 85 3.38 3.35 7.89
C ASN A 85 2.11 4.19 7.72
N GLY A 86 0.94 3.61 8.01
CA GLY A 86 -0.31 4.35 8.15
C GLY A 86 -1.03 4.68 6.85
N ALA A 87 -0.84 3.89 5.79
CA ALA A 87 -1.70 3.97 4.62
C ALA A 87 -3.15 3.70 5.02
N ASP A 88 -4.09 4.53 4.54
CA ASP A 88 -5.51 4.37 4.80
C ASP A 88 -6.04 3.09 4.14
N LEU A 89 -6.59 2.19 4.97
CA LEU A 89 -7.05 0.87 4.55
C LEU A 89 -8.41 0.91 3.85
N GLU A 90 -9.18 1.99 4.07
CA GLU A 90 -10.59 2.09 3.66
C GLU A 90 -10.78 2.88 2.36
N ILE A 91 -9.72 3.39 1.78
CA ILE A 91 -9.83 4.05 0.47
C ILE A 91 -10.30 3.03 -0.57
N GLN A 92 -11.33 3.45 -1.31
CA GLN A 92 -11.92 2.66 -2.38
C GLN A 92 -11.43 3.17 -3.74
N ASN A 93 -11.11 2.27 -4.65
CA ASN A 93 -10.83 2.60 -6.06
C ASN A 93 -12.12 2.98 -6.81
N ASN A 94 -12.05 3.13 -8.13
CA ASN A 94 -13.22 3.52 -8.94
C ASN A 94 -14.32 2.43 -8.98
N GLU A 95 -13.97 1.17 -8.73
CA GLU A 95 -14.93 0.06 -8.58
C GLU A 95 -15.54 -0.03 -7.18
N GLY A 96 -15.15 0.88 -6.27
CA GLY A 96 -15.53 0.84 -4.87
C GLY A 96 -14.78 -0.22 -4.04
N SER A 97 -13.72 -0.81 -4.57
CA SER A 97 -12.97 -1.87 -3.89
C SER A 97 -11.85 -1.31 -3.03
N THR A 98 -11.76 -1.79 -1.77
CA THR A 98 -10.64 -1.54 -0.87
C THR A 98 -9.47 -2.48 -1.14
N ALA A 99 -8.33 -2.25 -0.48
CA ALA A 99 -7.19 -3.15 -0.52
C ALA A 99 -7.56 -4.56 0.00
N LEU A 100 -8.40 -4.65 1.06
CA LEU A 100 -8.87 -5.94 1.59
C LEU A 100 -9.70 -6.71 0.56
N MET A 101 -10.63 -6.05 -0.12
CA MET A 101 -11.44 -6.68 -1.17
C MET A 101 -10.58 -7.20 -2.31
N THR A 102 -9.62 -6.40 -2.75
CA THR A 102 -8.71 -6.73 -3.84
C THR A 102 -7.81 -7.91 -3.48
N ALA A 103 -7.20 -7.89 -2.28
CA ALA A 103 -6.36 -8.98 -1.78
C ALA A 103 -7.15 -10.28 -1.62
N ALA A 104 -8.38 -10.19 -1.10
CA ALA A 104 -9.26 -11.35 -0.93
C ALA A 104 -9.64 -11.95 -2.29
N PHE A 105 -10.10 -11.13 -3.23
CA PHE A 105 -10.50 -11.57 -4.57
C PHE A 105 -9.35 -12.29 -5.30
N LEU A 106 -8.13 -11.73 -5.23
CA LEU A 106 -6.93 -12.30 -5.87
C LEU A 106 -6.21 -13.37 -5.02
N CYS A 107 -6.78 -13.68 -3.85
CA CYS A 107 -6.29 -14.72 -2.94
C CYS A 107 -4.85 -14.50 -2.44
N HIS A 108 -4.51 -13.25 -2.13
CA HIS A 108 -3.25 -12.88 -1.48
C HIS A 108 -3.38 -12.97 0.05
N THR A 109 -3.32 -14.20 0.57
CA THR A 109 -3.63 -14.55 1.97
C THR A 109 -2.87 -13.72 2.99
N GLU A 110 -1.57 -13.49 2.79
CA GLU A 110 -0.75 -12.75 3.75
C GLU A 110 -1.10 -11.26 3.77
N ILE A 111 -1.49 -10.69 2.63
CA ILE A 111 -1.98 -9.29 2.58
C ILE A 111 -3.34 -9.19 3.28
N VAL A 112 -4.26 -10.16 3.06
CA VAL A 112 -5.55 -10.22 3.78
C VAL A 112 -5.34 -10.23 5.29
N LYS A 113 -4.44 -11.09 5.78
CA LYS A 113 -4.13 -11.16 7.23
C LYS A 113 -3.58 -9.83 7.74
N ALA A 114 -2.59 -9.26 7.08
CA ALA A 114 -1.96 -7.99 7.49
C ALA A 114 -2.99 -6.85 7.56
N LEU A 115 -3.89 -6.74 6.58
CA LEU A 115 -4.96 -5.76 6.57
C LEU A 115 -5.94 -5.96 7.74
N LEU A 116 -6.36 -7.19 8.00
CA LEU A 116 -7.28 -7.51 9.10
C LEU A 116 -6.65 -7.30 10.48
N GLU A 117 -5.37 -7.64 10.65
CA GLU A 117 -4.60 -7.39 11.88
C GLU A 117 -4.50 -5.89 12.20
N LYS A 118 -4.51 -5.05 11.18
CA LYS A 118 -4.51 -3.58 11.32
C LYS A 118 -5.91 -2.96 11.33
N GLY A 119 -6.94 -3.78 11.34
CA GLY A 119 -8.31 -3.35 11.56
C GLY A 119 -9.08 -2.95 10.31
N ALA A 120 -8.67 -3.40 9.12
CA ALA A 120 -9.44 -3.17 7.90
C ALA A 120 -10.89 -3.66 8.05
N ASP A 121 -11.84 -2.82 7.64
CA ASP A 121 -13.28 -3.10 7.77
C ASP A 121 -13.72 -4.15 6.75
N ARG A 122 -14.19 -5.30 7.27
CA ARG A 122 -14.75 -6.41 6.47
C ARG A 122 -16.10 -6.09 5.85
N GLY A 123 -16.79 -5.10 6.40
CA GLY A 123 -18.17 -4.74 6.03
C GLY A 123 -18.28 -3.75 4.88
N VAL A 124 -17.20 -3.14 4.46
CA VAL A 124 -17.20 -2.22 3.31
C VAL A 124 -17.74 -2.93 2.09
N LYS A 125 -18.56 -2.22 1.30
CA LYS A 125 -19.14 -2.74 0.07
C LYS A 125 -18.62 -1.97 -1.14
N ASN A 126 -18.32 -2.70 -2.20
CA ASN A 126 -17.96 -2.10 -3.48
C ASN A 126 -19.21 -1.58 -4.24
N ASN A 127 -19.03 -1.03 -5.44
CA ASN A 127 -20.13 -0.48 -6.26
C ASN A 127 -21.15 -1.55 -6.69
N ALA A 128 -20.80 -2.84 -6.65
CA ALA A 128 -21.72 -3.94 -6.88
C ALA A 128 -22.46 -4.40 -5.60
N GLY A 129 -22.22 -3.73 -4.46
CA GLY A 129 -22.79 -4.09 -3.16
C GLY A 129 -22.14 -5.29 -2.47
N ALA A 130 -21.03 -5.79 -2.99
CA ALA A 130 -20.33 -6.97 -2.48
C ALA A 130 -19.24 -6.59 -1.48
N THR A 131 -19.10 -7.38 -0.41
CA THR A 131 -17.99 -7.32 0.57
C THR A 131 -16.79 -8.15 0.12
N ALA A 132 -15.69 -8.08 0.87
CA ALA A 132 -14.53 -8.96 0.65
C ALA A 132 -14.92 -10.45 0.75
N LEU A 133 -15.79 -10.79 1.71
CA LEU A 133 -16.28 -12.18 1.88
C LEU A 133 -17.13 -12.63 0.68
N ASP A 134 -18.03 -11.77 0.20
CA ASP A 134 -18.87 -12.09 -0.94
C ASP A 134 -18.03 -12.43 -2.17
N SER A 135 -16.93 -11.70 -2.39
CA SER A 135 -16.03 -11.87 -3.55
C SER A 135 -15.41 -13.28 -3.63
N VAL A 136 -15.23 -13.96 -2.50
CA VAL A 136 -14.62 -15.31 -2.42
C VAL A 136 -15.62 -16.44 -2.21
N THR A 137 -16.88 -16.13 -1.88
CA THR A 137 -17.94 -17.13 -1.69
C THR A 137 -18.72 -17.43 -2.97
N VAL A 138 -18.76 -16.51 -3.92
CA VAL A 138 -19.34 -16.75 -5.26
C VAL A 138 -18.61 -17.93 -5.95
N PRO A 139 -19.31 -18.86 -6.59
CA PRO A 139 -18.68 -19.96 -7.33
C PRO A 139 -17.63 -19.51 -8.35
N PHE A 140 -16.49 -20.19 -8.38
CA PHE A 140 -15.35 -19.78 -9.21
C PHE A 140 -15.70 -19.61 -10.70
N ASN A 141 -16.52 -20.50 -11.25
CA ASN A 141 -16.96 -20.45 -12.64
C ASN A 141 -17.73 -19.15 -12.97
N GLN A 142 -18.40 -18.54 -12.01
CA GLN A 142 -19.12 -17.28 -12.21
C GLN A 142 -18.20 -16.05 -12.21
N VAL A 143 -17.10 -16.13 -11.49
CA VAL A 143 -16.11 -15.02 -11.39
C VAL A 143 -14.91 -15.19 -12.32
N LYS A 144 -14.75 -16.37 -12.91
CA LYS A 144 -13.65 -16.65 -13.86
C LYS A 144 -13.55 -15.62 -15.00
N PRO A 145 -14.66 -15.17 -15.64
CA PRO A 145 -14.58 -14.14 -16.67
C PRO A 145 -13.96 -12.82 -16.19
N VAL A 146 -14.15 -12.47 -14.90
CA VAL A 146 -13.51 -11.27 -14.30
C VAL A 146 -12.01 -11.47 -14.19
N TYR A 147 -11.55 -12.65 -13.78
CA TYR A 147 -10.12 -12.97 -13.75
C TYR A 147 -9.51 -12.98 -15.17
N ASP A 148 -10.23 -13.50 -16.16
CA ASP A 148 -9.78 -13.49 -17.55
C ASP A 148 -9.59 -12.05 -18.06
N LEU A 149 -10.54 -11.16 -17.76
CA LEU A 149 -10.46 -9.73 -18.09
C LEU A 149 -9.30 -9.05 -17.37
N LEU A 150 -9.11 -9.32 -16.06
CA LEU A 150 -7.97 -8.75 -15.31
C LEU A 150 -6.63 -9.21 -15.87
N GLN A 151 -6.51 -10.50 -16.26
CA GLN A 151 -5.31 -11.02 -16.89
C GLN A 151 -5.05 -10.36 -18.25
N GLU A 152 -6.08 -10.08 -19.02
CA GLU A 152 -5.98 -9.38 -20.31
C GLU A 152 -5.51 -7.93 -20.12
N ILE A 153 -6.14 -7.19 -19.21
CA ILE A 153 -5.86 -5.76 -18.99
C ILE A 153 -4.52 -5.53 -18.27
N LEU A 154 -4.21 -6.33 -17.24
CA LEU A 154 -3.08 -6.11 -16.37
C LEU A 154 -1.90 -7.07 -16.61
N GLY A 155 -2.05 -8.04 -17.51
CA GLY A 155 -1.00 -9.02 -17.84
C GLY A 155 0.28 -8.35 -18.36
N SER A 156 0.14 -7.30 -19.19
CA SER A 156 1.27 -6.51 -19.70
C SER A 156 1.98 -5.72 -18.59
N ALA A 157 1.26 -5.36 -17.51
CA ALA A 157 1.82 -4.70 -16.32
C ALA A 157 2.45 -5.71 -15.34
N GLY A 158 2.36 -7.02 -15.61
CA GLY A 158 3.00 -8.07 -14.82
C GLY A 158 2.05 -8.92 -13.97
N LEU A 159 0.72 -8.69 -14.02
CA LEU A 159 -0.23 -9.57 -13.33
C LEU A 159 -0.19 -10.97 -13.96
N LYS A 160 0.01 -11.99 -13.11
CA LYS A 160 -0.04 -13.41 -13.50
C LYS A 160 -0.99 -14.15 -12.57
N LEU A 161 -2.09 -14.65 -13.12
CA LEU A 161 -3.11 -15.35 -12.36
C LEU A 161 -2.94 -16.85 -12.47
N ASP A 162 -2.71 -17.49 -11.32
CA ASP A 162 -2.76 -18.94 -11.17
C ASP A 162 -4.19 -19.33 -10.75
N TYR A 163 -5.01 -19.76 -11.70
CA TYR A 163 -6.42 -20.09 -11.46
C TYR A 163 -6.60 -21.29 -10.53
N GLN A 164 -5.69 -22.28 -10.56
CA GLN A 164 -5.76 -23.42 -9.65
C GLN A 164 -5.51 -22.98 -8.20
N ARG A 165 -4.46 -22.18 -7.99
CA ARG A 165 -4.18 -21.58 -6.68
C ARG A 165 -5.35 -20.72 -6.21
N ILE A 166 -5.86 -19.83 -7.06
CA ILE A 166 -6.99 -18.97 -6.72
C ILE A 166 -8.19 -19.82 -6.28
N GLN A 167 -8.59 -20.79 -7.11
CA GLN A 167 -9.75 -21.63 -6.83
C GLN A 167 -9.59 -22.41 -5.52
N SER A 168 -8.42 -22.98 -5.25
CA SER A 168 -8.17 -23.77 -4.04
C SER A 168 -8.03 -22.90 -2.78
N THR A 169 -7.58 -21.64 -2.92
CA THR A 169 -7.35 -20.72 -1.76
C THR A 169 -8.63 -19.99 -1.33
N ARG A 170 -9.59 -19.77 -2.22
CA ARG A 170 -10.85 -19.02 -1.91
C ARG A 170 -11.57 -19.49 -0.64
N PRO A 171 -11.77 -20.79 -0.39
CA PRO A 171 -12.41 -21.23 0.86
C PRO A 171 -11.65 -20.84 2.11
N HIS A 172 -10.32 -20.90 2.07
CA HIS A 172 -9.46 -20.50 3.18
C HIS A 172 -9.55 -18.99 3.46
N ILE A 173 -9.56 -18.15 2.41
CA ILE A 173 -9.79 -16.70 2.56
C ILE A 173 -11.17 -16.44 3.16
N ALA A 174 -12.20 -17.17 2.72
CA ALA A 174 -13.54 -17.02 3.27
C ALA A 174 -13.58 -17.32 4.79
N GLU A 175 -12.83 -18.32 5.24
CA GLU A 175 -12.71 -18.62 6.69
C GLU A 175 -12.02 -17.50 7.46
N ILE A 176 -10.91 -16.98 6.94
CA ILE A 176 -10.19 -15.84 7.55
C ILE A 176 -11.11 -14.62 7.69
N LEU A 177 -11.90 -14.32 6.64
CA LEU A 177 -12.83 -13.18 6.64
C LEU A 177 -14.03 -13.35 7.57
N LYS A 178 -14.45 -14.58 7.90
CA LYS A 178 -15.54 -14.87 8.85
C LYS A 178 -15.11 -14.81 10.31
N ASN A 179 -13.87 -15.21 10.58
CA ASN A 179 -13.35 -15.25 11.94
C ASN A 179 -13.04 -13.83 12.43
N LYS A 180 -13.57 -13.47 13.62
CA LYS A 180 -13.32 -12.16 14.26
C LYS A 180 -11.94 -12.15 14.92
#